data_c9298227911422b1cf7a12f1cc8be939
#
_entry.id   c9298227911422b1cf7a12f1cc8be939
#
_cell.length_a   1.000
_cell.length_b   1.000
_cell.length_c   1.000
_cell.angle_alpha   90.00
_cell.angle_beta   90.00
_cell.angle_gamma   90.00
#
_symmetry.space_group_name_H-M   'P 1'
#
loop_
_entity.id
_entity.type
_entity.pdbx_description
1 polymer ?
#
loop_
_entity_poly.entity_id
_entity_poly.type
_entity_poly.pdbx_seq_one_letter_code
_entity_poly.pdbx_strand_id
1 'polypeptide(L)'
;MQKFSLFIKSDKFYWSTNKIIYSTLFFCLAVILIKNKVFKIEENLFDKIFQYLVIGCFIIGFILKFKGFTEIEPLRGKLDGSIVFNKDSISVKDEIFQIDEVRKIQISNDDYNGRLNGTSKGNFGPALSNGTNNFIVIFFESGISKRYQFELINSDDFQKIRNILIEYHLKGKMDFDEIVNVLGEKSSEEIRDFKNEIIKAQENRA
;
A
#
# COMPACT_ATOMS: atom_id res chain seq x y z
N MET A 1 2.58 9.61 22.03
CA MET A 1 3.35 8.53 21.43
C MET A 1 2.60 8.06 20.18
N GLN A 2 3.20 8.16 19.00
CA GLN A 2 2.56 7.78 17.74
C GLN A 2 2.52 6.27 17.62
N LYS A 3 1.35 5.74 17.22
CA LYS A 3 1.12 4.31 16.98
C LYS A 3 0.68 4.12 15.53
N PHE A 4 1.22 3.12 14.88
CA PHE A 4 0.82 2.72 13.53
C PHE A 4 0.13 1.36 13.62
N SER A 5 -1.12 1.26 13.15
CA SER A 5 -1.89 0.02 13.19
C SER A 5 -1.22 -1.06 12.36
N LEU A 6 -1.00 -2.23 12.94
CA LEU A 6 -0.43 -3.38 12.25
C LEU A 6 -1.51 -4.01 11.35
N PHE A 7 -1.23 -4.15 10.07
CA PHE A 7 -2.14 -4.77 9.12
C PHE A 7 -1.75 -6.22 8.85
N ILE A 8 -2.70 -7.12 9.04
CA ILE A 8 -2.58 -8.54 8.73
C ILE A 8 -3.47 -8.85 7.54
N LYS A 9 -2.84 -9.13 6.39
CA LYS A 9 -3.56 -9.45 5.15
C LYS A 9 -4.31 -10.77 5.28
N SER A 10 -5.52 -10.82 4.73
CA SER A 10 -6.29 -12.06 4.63
C SER A 10 -5.89 -12.87 3.39
N ASP A 11 -5.70 -14.18 3.56
CA ASP A 11 -5.44 -15.11 2.47
C ASP A 11 -6.72 -15.58 1.76
N LYS A 12 -7.90 -15.08 2.19
CA LYS A 12 -9.17 -15.47 1.58
C LYS A 12 -9.26 -14.97 0.15
N PHE A 13 -9.71 -15.84 -0.76
CA PHE A 13 -9.97 -15.45 -2.13
C PHE A 13 -11.07 -14.39 -2.20
N TYR A 14 -10.83 -13.35 -2.99
CA TYR A 14 -11.77 -12.24 -3.17
C TYR A 14 -12.03 -11.98 -4.66
N TRP A 15 -13.32 -11.95 -5.01
CA TRP A 15 -13.77 -11.50 -6.32
C TRP A 15 -13.75 -9.98 -6.38
N SER A 16 -12.72 -9.42 -6.99
CA SER A 16 -12.70 -7.97 -7.23
C SER A 16 -13.66 -7.61 -8.37
N THR A 17 -14.14 -6.36 -8.39
CA THR A 17 -14.96 -5.81 -9.48
C THR A 17 -14.34 -6.07 -10.85
N ASN A 18 -13.02 -5.88 -10.96
CA ASN A 18 -12.28 -6.16 -12.20
C ASN A 18 -12.37 -7.63 -12.61
N LYS A 19 -12.14 -8.55 -11.67
CA LYS A 19 -12.23 -9.99 -11.96
C LYS A 19 -13.61 -10.38 -12.45
N ILE A 20 -14.66 -9.83 -11.85
CA ILE A 20 -16.04 -10.10 -12.26
C ILE A 20 -16.29 -9.59 -13.68
N ILE A 21 -16.00 -8.31 -13.95
CA ILE A 21 -16.24 -7.70 -15.26
C ILE A 21 -15.43 -8.42 -16.35
N TYR A 22 -14.12 -8.61 -16.15
CA TYR A 22 -13.29 -9.25 -17.16
C TYR A 22 -13.62 -10.73 -17.36
N SER A 23 -13.96 -11.48 -16.31
CA SER A 23 -14.40 -12.87 -16.45
C SER A 23 -15.71 -12.96 -17.23
N THR A 24 -16.67 -12.06 -16.98
CA THR A 24 -17.93 -12.02 -17.71
C THR A 24 -17.71 -11.67 -19.18
N LEU A 25 -16.91 -10.65 -19.48
CA LEU A 25 -16.55 -10.27 -20.85
C LEU A 25 -15.86 -11.43 -21.59
N PHE A 26 -14.87 -12.05 -20.96
CA PHE A 26 -14.15 -13.19 -21.54
C PHE A 26 -15.09 -14.35 -21.83
N PHE A 27 -15.97 -14.69 -20.88
CA PHE A 27 -16.95 -15.75 -21.06
C PHE A 27 -17.90 -15.46 -22.24
N CYS A 28 -18.48 -14.28 -22.29
CA CYS A 28 -19.38 -13.89 -23.39
C CYS A 28 -18.71 -13.96 -24.76
N LEU A 29 -17.48 -13.43 -24.87
CA LEU A 29 -16.72 -13.46 -26.11
C LEU A 29 -16.33 -14.89 -26.50
N ALA A 30 -15.91 -15.70 -25.54
CA ALA A 30 -15.57 -17.11 -25.80
C ALA A 30 -16.79 -17.91 -26.34
N VAL A 31 -17.96 -17.72 -25.73
CA VAL A 31 -19.20 -18.39 -26.20
C VAL A 31 -19.55 -17.99 -27.64
N ILE A 32 -19.51 -16.69 -27.95
CA ILE A 32 -19.78 -16.19 -29.31
C ILE A 32 -18.77 -16.78 -30.31
N LEU A 33 -17.47 -16.76 -29.98
CA LEU A 33 -16.41 -17.28 -30.87
C LEU A 33 -16.52 -18.78 -31.11
N ILE A 34 -16.76 -19.57 -30.06
CA ILE A 34 -16.89 -21.01 -30.15
C ILE A 34 -18.09 -21.37 -31.02
N LYS A 35 -19.25 -20.74 -30.74
CA LYS A 35 -20.45 -20.96 -31.55
C LYS A 35 -20.21 -20.67 -33.02
N ASN A 36 -19.67 -19.50 -33.35
CA ASN A 36 -19.56 -19.05 -34.75
C ASN A 36 -18.43 -19.74 -35.50
N LYS A 37 -17.26 -19.96 -34.84
CA LYS A 37 -16.08 -20.53 -35.50
C LYS A 37 -16.06 -22.05 -35.49
N VAL A 38 -16.46 -22.69 -34.37
CA VAL A 38 -16.39 -24.14 -34.19
C VAL A 38 -17.64 -24.81 -34.69
N PHE A 39 -18.80 -24.36 -34.20
CA PHE A 39 -20.08 -24.99 -34.55
C PHE A 39 -20.72 -24.43 -35.83
N LYS A 40 -20.26 -23.30 -36.36
CA LYS A 40 -20.78 -22.62 -37.56
C LYS A 40 -22.30 -22.44 -37.53
N ILE A 41 -22.85 -22.19 -36.33
CA ILE A 41 -24.29 -21.98 -36.12
C ILE A 41 -24.59 -20.52 -36.48
N GLU A 42 -25.61 -20.30 -37.29
CA GLU A 42 -26.07 -18.96 -37.69
C GLU A 42 -26.46 -18.11 -36.46
N GLU A 43 -26.42 -16.79 -36.62
CA GLU A 43 -26.80 -15.84 -35.60
C GLU A 43 -28.25 -16.08 -35.14
N ASN A 44 -28.45 -16.16 -33.85
CA ASN A 44 -29.74 -16.37 -33.24
C ASN A 44 -29.95 -15.48 -31.99
N LEU A 45 -31.08 -15.65 -31.30
CA LEU A 45 -31.43 -14.88 -30.13
C LEU A 45 -30.35 -14.93 -29.03
N PHE A 46 -29.64 -16.06 -28.89
CA PHE A 46 -28.54 -16.19 -27.91
C PHE A 46 -27.40 -15.23 -28.19
N ASP A 47 -26.99 -15.02 -29.43
CA ASP A 47 -25.92 -14.08 -29.77
C ASP A 47 -26.30 -12.67 -29.40
N LYS A 48 -27.54 -12.27 -29.64
CA LYS A 48 -28.05 -10.96 -29.21
C LYS A 48 -28.02 -10.79 -27.71
N ILE A 49 -28.38 -11.83 -26.94
CA ILE A 49 -28.30 -11.80 -25.47
C ILE A 49 -26.86 -11.59 -25.02
N PHE A 50 -25.88 -12.32 -25.57
CA PHE A 50 -24.47 -12.16 -25.19
C PHE A 50 -23.90 -10.80 -25.63
N GLN A 51 -24.30 -10.29 -26.81
CA GLN A 51 -23.94 -8.94 -27.25
C GLN A 51 -24.47 -7.88 -26.27
N TYR A 52 -25.73 -7.97 -25.85
CA TYR A 52 -26.29 -7.06 -24.85
C TYR A 52 -25.61 -7.17 -23.49
N LEU A 53 -25.20 -8.38 -23.07
CA LEU A 53 -24.41 -8.55 -21.84
C LEU A 53 -23.05 -7.86 -21.94
N VAL A 54 -22.36 -7.97 -23.09
CA VAL A 54 -21.08 -7.26 -23.31
C VAL A 54 -21.30 -5.75 -23.23
N ILE A 55 -22.31 -5.20 -23.91
CA ILE A 55 -22.65 -3.77 -23.86
C ILE A 55 -22.98 -3.36 -22.40
N GLY A 56 -23.78 -4.16 -21.71
CA GLY A 56 -24.11 -3.94 -20.30
C GLY A 56 -22.87 -3.89 -19.40
N CYS A 57 -21.92 -4.79 -19.60
CA CYS A 57 -20.63 -4.78 -18.88
C CYS A 57 -19.85 -3.49 -19.12
N PHE A 58 -19.82 -2.95 -20.35
CA PHE A 58 -19.17 -1.67 -20.63
C PHE A 58 -19.86 -0.51 -19.92
N ILE A 59 -21.20 -0.44 -19.96
CA ILE A 59 -21.96 0.60 -19.29
C ILE A 59 -21.74 0.54 -17.78
N ILE A 60 -21.86 -0.66 -17.18
CA ILE A 60 -21.61 -0.86 -15.75
C ILE A 60 -20.16 -0.49 -15.42
N GLY A 61 -19.19 -0.94 -16.21
CA GLY A 61 -17.78 -0.60 -16.03
C GLY A 61 -17.53 0.90 -16.02
N PHE A 62 -18.19 1.62 -16.94
CA PHE A 62 -18.11 3.08 -17.01
C PHE A 62 -18.66 3.74 -15.74
N ILE A 63 -19.84 3.34 -15.29
CA ILE A 63 -20.45 3.85 -14.04
C ILE A 63 -19.55 3.57 -12.82
N LEU A 64 -19.05 2.34 -12.71
CA LEU A 64 -18.18 1.92 -11.61
C LEU A 64 -16.83 2.67 -11.63
N LYS A 65 -16.32 3.00 -12.82
CA LYS A 65 -15.11 3.82 -12.96
C LYS A 65 -15.27 5.19 -12.31
N PHE A 66 -16.40 5.87 -12.55
CA PHE A 66 -16.68 7.17 -11.95
C PHE A 66 -16.88 7.06 -10.44
N LYS A 67 -17.66 6.08 -10.01
CA LYS A 67 -17.90 5.83 -8.58
C LYS A 67 -16.58 5.50 -7.84
N GLY A 68 -15.72 4.73 -8.48
CA GLY A 68 -14.43 4.32 -7.91
C GLY A 68 -13.50 5.49 -7.55
N PHE A 69 -13.60 6.65 -8.19
CA PHE A 69 -12.75 7.81 -7.88
C PHE A 69 -12.94 8.34 -6.45
N THR A 70 -14.10 8.13 -5.86
CA THR A 70 -14.44 8.60 -4.50
C THR A 70 -14.47 7.48 -3.47
N GLU A 71 -14.24 6.24 -3.88
CA GLU A 71 -14.29 5.08 -2.99
C GLU A 71 -12.90 4.67 -2.52
N ILE A 72 -12.81 4.39 -1.22
CA ILE A 72 -11.62 3.82 -0.59
C ILE A 72 -11.64 2.30 -0.78
N GLU A 73 -10.48 1.71 -1.07
CA GLU A 73 -10.33 0.26 -1.16
C GLU A 73 -10.77 -0.44 0.13
N PRO A 74 -11.59 -1.50 0.03
CA PRO A 74 -11.99 -2.26 1.21
C PRO A 74 -10.76 -2.91 1.85
N LEU A 75 -10.72 -2.90 3.17
CA LEU A 75 -9.68 -3.54 3.95
C LEU A 75 -9.76 -5.06 3.76
N ARG A 76 -8.74 -5.63 3.10
CA ARG A 76 -8.67 -7.08 2.82
C ARG A 76 -7.82 -7.82 3.85
N GLY A 77 -8.15 -7.62 5.11
CA GLY A 77 -7.43 -8.15 6.25
C GLY A 77 -8.02 -7.62 7.54
N LYS A 78 -7.20 -7.57 8.57
CA LYS A 78 -7.55 -6.96 9.86
C LYS A 78 -6.42 -6.08 10.37
N LEU A 79 -6.79 -5.07 11.12
CA LEU A 79 -5.86 -4.32 11.95
C LEU A 79 -5.78 -5.03 13.30
N ASP A 80 -4.57 -5.47 13.71
CA ASP A 80 -4.39 -6.27 14.92
C ASP A 80 -3.04 -5.95 15.56
N GLY A 81 -3.06 -5.14 16.57
CA GLY A 81 -1.88 -4.60 17.24
C GLY A 81 -1.37 -3.29 16.64
N SER A 82 -0.20 -2.87 17.07
CA SER A 82 0.42 -1.63 16.62
C SER A 82 1.93 -1.72 16.58
N ILE A 83 2.55 -0.88 15.75
CA ILE A 83 3.98 -0.59 15.75
C ILE A 83 4.18 0.71 16.51
N VAL A 84 5.12 0.71 17.43
CA VAL A 84 5.48 1.88 18.24
C VAL A 84 6.99 2.05 18.21
N PHE A 85 7.42 3.24 17.83
CA PHE A 85 8.83 3.62 17.79
C PHE A 85 9.18 4.35 19.08
N ASN A 86 10.19 3.87 19.80
CA ASN A 86 10.79 4.50 20.96
C ASN A 86 12.27 4.76 20.71
N LYS A 87 12.90 5.60 21.52
CA LYS A 87 14.32 5.94 21.39
C LYS A 87 15.25 4.71 21.37
N ASP A 88 14.94 3.71 22.19
CA ASP A 88 15.82 2.55 22.43
C ASP A 88 15.18 1.21 22.02
N SER A 89 13.94 1.22 21.53
CA SER A 89 13.23 0.01 21.13
C SER A 89 12.16 0.26 20.07
N ILE A 90 11.82 -0.78 19.32
CA ILE A 90 10.64 -0.84 18.47
C ILE A 90 9.73 -1.92 19.04
N SER A 91 8.49 -1.55 19.37
CA SER A 91 7.48 -2.50 19.81
C SER A 91 6.54 -2.82 18.64
N VAL A 92 6.32 -4.10 18.38
CA VAL A 92 5.38 -4.57 17.36
C VAL A 92 4.45 -5.58 18.00
N LYS A 93 3.21 -5.17 18.24
CA LYS A 93 2.23 -5.95 19.00
C LYS A 93 2.78 -6.32 20.39
N ASP A 94 3.05 -7.59 20.64
CA ASP A 94 3.53 -8.12 21.93
C ASP A 94 5.06 -8.31 21.95
N GLU A 95 5.75 -8.07 20.83
CA GLU A 95 7.20 -8.19 20.71
C GLU A 95 7.89 -6.83 20.90
N ILE A 96 9.00 -6.82 21.62
CA ILE A 96 9.84 -5.63 21.80
C ILE A 96 11.24 -5.94 21.28
N PHE A 97 11.72 -5.11 20.36
CA PHE A 97 13.06 -5.23 19.78
C PHE A 97 13.92 -4.09 20.29
N GLN A 98 15.01 -4.41 20.97
CA GLN A 98 16.00 -3.41 21.40
C GLN A 98 16.79 -2.91 20.20
N ILE A 99 16.99 -1.59 20.11
CA ILE A 99 17.70 -0.97 18.98
C ILE A 99 19.13 -1.49 18.86
N ASP A 100 19.77 -1.87 19.95
CA ASP A 100 21.13 -2.42 19.93
C ASP A 100 21.20 -3.78 19.21
N GLU A 101 20.12 -4.57 19.22
CA GLU A 101 20.01 -5.85 18.51
C GLU A 101 19.69 -5.68 17.01
N VAL A 102 19.26 -4.47 16.64
CA VAL A 102 18.88 -4.14 15.27
C VAL A 102 20.11 -3.68 14.49
N ARG A 103 20.37 -4.31 13.34
CA ARG A 103 21.41 -3.89 12.40
C ARG A 103 20.96 -2.75 11.52
N LYS A 104 19.75 -2.87 10.94
CA LYS A 104 19.18 -1.88 9.99
C LYS A 104 17.65 -1.90 10.03
N ILE A 105 17.05 -0.73 9.82
CA ILE A 105 15.62 -0.55 9.66
C ILE A 105 15.37 0.01 8.27
N GLN A 106 14.37 -0.52 7.56
CA GLN A 106 13.88 0.01 6.30
C GLN A 106 12.37 0.23 6.38
N ILE A 107 11.90 1.39 5.92
CA ILE A 107 10.49 1.78 5.96
C ILE A 107 10.05 2.21 4.56
N SER A 108 8.96 1.62 4.09
CA SER A 108 8.24 2.07 2.91
C SER A 108 6.88 2.60 3.36
N ASN A 109 6.64 3.90 3.20
CA ASN A 109 5.47 4.61 3.74
C ASN A 109 4.80 5.53 2.71
N ASP A 110 4.85 5.13 1.44
CA ASP A 110 4.26 5.92 0.34
C ASP A 110 2.74 5.86 0.28
N ASP A 111 2.10 4.94 0.99
CA ASP A 111 0.68 4.73 0.95
C ASP A 111 0.00 5.29 2.21
N TYR A 112 -1.07 6.08 2.03
CA TYR A 112 -1.87 6.62 3.14
C TYR A 112 -3.36 6.57 2.80
N ASN A 113 -4.21 6.60 3.80
CA ASN A 113 -5.65 6.52 3.64
C ASN A 113 -6.17 7.70 2.80
N GLY A 114 -6.91 7.38 1.74
CA GLY A 114 -7.41 8.36 0.78
C GLY A 114 -6.40 8.79 -0.29
N ARG A 115 -5.18 8.26 -0.31
CA ARG A 115 -4.25 8.50 -1.41
C ARG A 115 -4.85 7.97 -2.71
N LEU A 116 -4.80 8.78 -3.76
CA LEU A 116 -5.20 8.34 -5.09
C LEU A 116 -4.19 7.31 -5.62
N ASN A 117 -4.58 6.06 -5.65
CA ASN A 117 -3.85 5.01 -6.37
C ASN A 117 -4.02 5.28 -7.85
N GLY A 118 -2.92 5.45 -8.58
CA GLY A 118 -2.97 5.80 -10.00
C GLY A 118 -3.99 4.94 -10.73
N THR A 119 -4.95 5.60 -11.37
CA THR A 119 -6.02 4.92 -12.11
C THR A 119 -5.42 4.25 -13.33
N SER A 120 -4.97 3.01 -13.20
CA SER A 120 -4.53 2.23 -14.35
C SER A 120 -5.69 2.06 -15.33
N LYS A 121 -5.39 2.14 -16.64
CA LYS A 121 -6.38 1.83 -17.66
C LYS A 121 -6.98 0.44 -17.37
N GLY A 122 -8.31 0.36 -17.36
CA GLY A 122 -9.01 -0.91 -17.10
C GLY A 122 -9.24 -1.26 -15.63
N ASN A 123 -8.95 -0.39 -14.67
CA ASN A 123 -9.37 -0.56 -13.29
C ASN A 123 -10.77 0.03 -13.08
N PHE A 124 -11.73 -0.79 -12.66
CA PHE A 124 -13.13 -0.44 -12.35
C PHE A 124 -13.41 -0.45 -10.84
N GLY A 125 -12.39 -0.73 -10.03
CA GLY A 125 -12.51 -0.73 -8.57
C GLY A 125 -12.24 0.64 -7.95
N PRO A 126 -12.28 0.71 -6.61
CA PRO A 126 -11.92 1.90 -5.83
C PRO A 126 -10.54 2.43 -6.22
N ALA A 127 -10.41 3.76 -6.28
CA ALA A 127 -9.19 4.44 -6.66
C ALA A 127 -8.43 5.03 -5.47
N LEU A 128 -9.08 5.14 -4.30
CA LEU A 128 -8.45 5.64 -3.09
C LEU A 128 -7.90 4.48 -2.26
N SER A 129 -6.67 4.61 -1.82
CA SER A 129 -6.04 3.63 -0.93
C SER A 129 -6.69 3.64 0.46
N ASN A 130 -6.66 2.48 1.11
CA ASN A 130 -6.95 2.36 2.53
C ASN A 130 -5.71 2.56 3.43
N GLY A 131 -4.57 2.95 2.85
CA GLY A 131 -3.35 3.27 3.59
C GLY A 131 -2.60 2.07 4.16
N THR A 132 -2.89 0.85 3.73
CA THR A 132 -2.26 -0.35 4.32
C THR A 132 -1.10 -0.93 3.52
N ASN A 133 -0.69 -0.30 2.42
CA ASN A 133 0.42 -0.81 1.61
C ASN A 133 1.78 -0.23 2.02
N ASN A 134 2.03 -0.18 3.32
CA ASN A 134 3.27 0.27 3.91
C ASN A 134 3.97 -0.87 4.65
N PHE A 135 5.30 -0.83 4.71
CA PHE A 135 6.10 -1.90 5.29
C PHE A 135 7.23 -1.34 6.12
N ILE A 136 7.51 -2.03 7.24
CA ILE A 136 8.77 -1.92 7.97
C ILE A 136 9.50 -3.25 7.88
N VAL A 137 10.80 -3.21 7.60
CA VAL A 137 11.69 -4.37 7.66
C VAL A 137 12.77 -4.08 8.70
N ILE A 138 12.85 -4.95 9.71
CA ILE A 138 13.83 -4.86 10.77
C ILE A 138 14.85 -5.98 10.53
N PHE A 139 16.09 -5.61 10.27
CA PHE A 139 17.21 -6.54 10.13
C PHE A 139 17.98 -6.61 11.45
N PHE A 140 18.19 -7.80 11.99
CA PHE A 140 18.90 -8.02 13.23
C PHE A 140 20.37 -8.35 13.01
N GLU A 141 21.21 -8.13 14.05
CA GLU A 141 22.63 -8.51 14.03
C GLU A 141 22.80 -10.03 13.85
N SER A 142 21.83 -10.83 14.29
CA SER A 142 21.78 -12.29 14.08
C SER A 142 21.62 -12.73 12.61
N GLY A 143 21.43 -11.79 11.66
CA GLY A 143 21.16 -12.08 10.25
C GLY A 143 19.69 -12.36 9.92
N ILE A 144 18.82 -12.43 10.92
CA ILE A 144 17.36 -12.60 10.74
C ILE A 144 16.76 -11.25 10.32
N SER A 145 15.65 -11.28 9.58
CA SER A 145 14.84 -10.10 9.31
C SER A 145 13.37 -10.38 9.58
N LYS A 146 12.65 -9.36 10.06
CA LYS A 146 11.20 -9.39 10.25
C LYS A 146 10.58 -8.27 9.44
N ARG A 147 9.49 -8.59 8.72
CA ARG A 147 8.74 -7.63 7.92
C ARG A 147 7.33 -7.52 8.45
N TYR A 148 6.88 -6.30 8.65
CA TYR A 148 5.53 -6.00 9.12
C TYR A 148 4.86 -5.01 8.19
N GLN A 149 3.57 -5.21 7.96
CA GLN A 149 2.72 -4.31 7.17
C GLN A 149 1.89 -3.44 8.10
N PHE A 150 1.74 -2.16 7.79
CA PHE A 150 1.03 -1.23 8.67
C PHE A 150 0.16 -0.25 7.89
N GLU A 151 -0.82 0.31 8.60
CA GLU A 151 -1.70 1.37 8.11
C GLU A 151 -1.08 2.73 8.38
N LEU A 152 -1.15 3.62 7.38
CA LEU A 152 -0.84 5.03 7.51
C LEU A 152 -2.11 5.85 7.24
N ILE A 153 -2.50 6.67 8.19
CA ILE A 153 -3.72 7.48 8.08
C ILE A 153 -3.42 8.77 7.31
N ASN A 154 -2.34 9.46 7.63
CA ASN A 154 -1.92 10.68 6.97
C ASN A 154 -0.51 10.55 6.40
N SER A 155 -0.23 11.26 5.33
CA SER A 155 1.09 11.26 4.68
C SER A 155 2.23 11.77 5.57
N ASP A 156 1.89 12.59 6.58
CA ASP A 156 2.83 13.23 7.49
C ASP A 156 2.96 12.56 8.87
N ASP A 157 2.33 11.38 9.07
CA ASP A 157 2.34 10.72 10.37
C ASP A 157 3.77 10.39 10.87
N PHE A 158 4.73 10.15 9.97
CA PHE A 158 6.13 9.94 10.33
C PHE A 158 6.84 11.21 10.82
N GLN A 159 6.36 12.40 10.44
CA GLN A 159 6.91 13.66 10.99
C GLN A 159 6.71 13.76 12.50
N LYS A 160 5.66 13.11 13.06
CA LYS A 160 5.40 13.08 14.50
C LYS A 160 6.45 12.31 15.31
N ILE A 161 7.24 11.47 14.64
CA ILE A 161 8.33 10.70 15.24
C ILE A 161 9.71 11.09 14.67
N ARG A 162 9.82 12.24 14.01
CA ARG A 162 11.03 12.76 13.38
C ARG A 162 12.26 12.63 14.27
N ASN A 163 12.17 13.07 15.51
CA ASN A 163 13.28 13.01 16.46
C ASN A 163 13.73 11.58 16.76
N ILE A 164 12.80 10.61 16.77
CA ILE A 164 13.13 9.19 16.98
C ILE A 164 13.87 8.63 15.76
N LEU A 165 13.47 9.00 14.55
CA LEU A 165 14.16 8.58 13.32
C LEU A 165 15.56 9.18 13.22
N ILE A 166 15.75 10.44 13.65
CA ILE A 166 17.08 11.04 13.76
C ILE A 166 17.95 10.25 14.73
N GLU A 167 17.40 9.85 15.90
CA GLU A 167 18.11 9.01 16.86
C GLU A 167 18.54 7.67 16.26
N TYR A 168 17.68 7.03 15.45
CA TYR A 168 18.02 5.78 14.77
C TYR A 168 19.13 5.99 13.71
N HIS A 169 19.12 7.10 13.02
CA HIS A 169 20.20 7.46 12.11
C HIS A 169 21.54 7.66 12.85
N LEU A 170 21.54 8.45 13.93
CA LEU A 170 22.72 8.71 14.71
C LEU A 170 23.31 7.44 15.37
N LYS A 171 22.46 6.42 15.59
CA LYS A 171 22.87 5.07 16.00
C LYS A 171 23.28 4.15 14.82
N GLY A 172 23.27 4.66 13.57
CA GLY A 172 23.62 3.90 12.35
C GLY A 172 22.59 2.83 11.96
N LYS A 173 21.33 2.95 12.42
CA LYS A 173 20.28 1.96 12.14
C LYS A 173 19.41 2.32 10.93
N MET A 174 19.47 3.58 10.45
CA MET A 174 18.83 4.06 9.23
C MET A 174 19.79 4.95 8.44
N ASP A 175 19.81 4.80 7.11
CA ASP A 175 20.60 5.65 6.23
C ASP A 175 19.94 7.02 6.08
N PHE A 176 20.73 8.07 5.76
CA PHE A 176 20.23 9.42 5.58
C PHE A 176 19.14 9.50 4.51
N ASP A 177 19.38 8.91 3.32
CA ASP A 177 18.43 8.92 2.21
C ASP A 177 17.12 8.20 2.56
N GLU A 178 17.19 7.17 3.41
CA GLU A 178 16.01 6.46 3.89
C GLU A 178 15.13 7.36 4.76
N ILE A 179 15.73 8.11 5.69
CA ILE A 179 14.95 9.02 6.55
C ILE A 179 14.38 10.17 5.74
N VAL A 180 15.15 10.75 4.82
CA VAL A 180 14.68 11.80 3.89
C VAL A 180 13.42 11.32 3.17
N ASN A 181 13.42 10.10 2.63
CA ASN A 181 12.28 9.51 1.96
C ASN A 181 11.10 9.28 2.92
N VAL A 182 11.35 8.71 4.11
CA VAL A 182 10.32 8.40 5.10
C VAL A 182 9.64 9.66 5.63
N LEU A 183 10.39 10.74 5.81
CA LEU A 183 9.87 12.04 6.24
C LEU A 183 9.22 12.82 5.09
N GLY A 184 9.41 12.39 3.85
CA GLY A 184 8.83 13.04 2.68
C GLY A 184 9.51 14.36 2.31
N GLU A 185 10.77 14.57 2.70
CA GLU A 185 11.57 15.73 2.31
C GLU A 185 11.92 15.62 0.83
N LYS A 186 11.47 16.57 0.01
CA LYS A 186 11.57 16.48 -1.47
C LYS A 186 12.40 17.59 -2.09
N SER A 187 12.33 18.77 -1.53
CA SER A 187 13.08 19.90 -2.07
C SER A 187 14.52 19.90 -1.58
N SER A 188 15.42 20.45 -2.40
CA SER A 188 16.83 20.61 -2.00
C SER A 188 16.98 21.47 -0.74
N GLU A 189 16.06 22.37 -0.47
CA GLU A 189 16.03 23.21 0.71
C GLU A 189 15.64 22.39 1.95
N GLU A 190 14.54 21.63 1.90
CA GLU A 190 14.11 20.73 2.98
C GLU A 190 15.21 19.74 3.35
N ILE A 191 15.83 19.10 2.35
CA ILE A 191 16.91 18.12 2.56
C ILE A 191 18.12 18.79 3.23
N ARG A 192 18.49 20.02 2.81
CA ARG A 192 19.60 20.77 3.42
C ARG A 192 19.29 21.14 4.87
N ASP A 193 18.08 21.61 5.13
CA ASP A 193 17.65 22.00 6.48
C ASP A 193 17.60 20.80 7.41
N PHE A 194 17.12 19.67 6.91
CA PHE A 194 17.15 18.40 7.65
C PHE A 194 18.57 17.91 7.95
N LYS A 195 19.50 18.07 7.00
CA LYS A 195 20.92 17.76 7.25
C LYS A 195 21.51 18.61 8.37
N ASN A 196 21.19 19.92 8.39
CA ASN A 196 21.62 20.82 9.45
C ASN A 196 21.01 20.43 10.81
N GLU A 197 19.77 19.96 10.83
CA GLU A 197 19.13 19.44 12.04
C GLU A 197 19.87 18.23 12.62
N ILE A 198 20.25 17.28 11.77
CA ILE A 198 21.03 16.10 12.18
C ILE A 198 22.38 16.51 12.75
N ILE A 199 23.08 17.45 12.11
CA ILE A 199 24.38 17.94 12.60
C ILE A 199 24.23 18.54 14.01
N LYS A 200 23.24 19.39 14.22
CA LYS A 200 22.94 19.96 15.56
C LYS A 200 22.60 18.88 16.60
N ALA A 201 21.83 17.85 16.20
CA ALA A 201 21.50 16.75 17.08
C ALA A 201 22.75 15.91 17.46
N GLN A 202 23.71 15.80 16.55
CA GLN A 202 25.00 15.14 16.81
C GLN A 202 25.89 15.94 17.78
N GLU A 203 25.99 17.27 17.58
CA GLU A 203 26.75 18.16 18.44
C GLU A 203 26.22 18.16 19.89
N ASN A 204 24.91 18.09 20.08
CA ASN A 204 24.29 18.05 21.42
C ASN A 204 24.52 16.71 22.17
N ARG A 205 25.13 15.71 21.54
CA ARG A 205 25.49 14.42 22.17
C ARG A 205 26.96 14.30 22.54
N ALA A 206 27.80 15.12 21.90
CA ALA A 206 29.25 15.15 22.16
C ALA A 206 29.58 15.94 23.43
#